data_cb04bb29d44a2780465a8a599626dcee
#
_entry.id   cb04bb29d44a2780465a8a599626dcee
#
_cell.length_a   1.000
_cell.length_b   1.000
_cell.length_c   1.000
_cell.angle_alpha   90.00
_cell.angle_beta   90.00
_cell.angle_gamma   90.00
#
_symmetry.space_group_name_H-M   'P 1'
#
loop_
_entity.id
_entity.type
_entity.pdbx_description
1 polymer ?
#
loop_
_entity_poly.entity_id
_entity_poly.type
_entity_poly.pdbx_seq_one_letter_code
_entity_poly.pdbx_strand_id
1 'polypeptide(L)'
;MSMGNKNKWWKNAVVYQIYPKSFQDSDGDGIGDIPGIISRLDYLKKLGIDAIWLSPVYRSPQDDNGYDISDYQDIEPMFGTMEDMEQLFAEAKKRGIRIMMDLVLNHTSDEHRWFLEAKKSKDNPYHDYYVWRDGEEGIYPNDMNSAFGGPAWEWAVSYTHLRA
;
A
#
# COMPACT_ATOMS: atom_id res chain seq x y z
N MET A 1 -27.97 -22.58 26.08
CA MET A 1 -26.86 -21.61 26.18
C MET A 1 -26.92 -20.69 24.97
N SER A 2 -27.42 -19.47 25.16
CA SER A 2 -27.51 -18.46 24.09
C SER A 2 -26.10 -18.03 23.70
N MET A 3 -25.64 -18.36 22.50
CA MET A 3 -24.44 -17.76 21.93
C MET A 3 -24.73 -16.28 21.73
N GLY A 4 -24.18 -15.45 22.61
CA GLY A 4 -24.34 -14.01 22.55
C GLY A 4 -23.92 -13.50 21.18
N ASN A 5 -24.85 -12.86 20.51
CA ASN A 5 -24.66 -12.15 19.24
C ASN A 5 -23.69 -11.00 19.54
N LYS A 6 -22.35 -11.27 19.50
CA LYS A 6 -21.34 -10.22 19.58
C LYS A 6 -21.57 -9.31 18.40
N ASN A 7 -22.16 -8.16 18.68
CA ASN A 7 -22.47 -7.14 17.68
C ASN A 7 -21.16 -6.77 16.95
N LYS A 8 -20.98 -7.30 15.74
CA LYS A 8 -19.78 -7.08 14.94
C LYS A 8 -19.85 -5.64 14.46
N TRP A 9 -19.07 -4.75 15.09
CA TRP A 9 -19.09 -3.30 14.87
C TRP A 9 -19.04 -2.90 13.40
N TRP A 10 -18.29 -3.66 12.57
CA TRP A 10 -18.11 -3.39 11.14
C TRP A 10 -19.36 -3.62 10.29
N LYS A 11 -20.40 -4.29 10.78
CA LYS A 11 -21.64 -4.53 10.02
C LYS A 11 -22.46 -3.27 9.78
N ASN A 12 -22.33 -2.30 10.68
CA ASN A 12 -23.07 -1.03 10.60
C ASN A 12 -22.13 0.18 10.54
N ALA A 13 -20.82 -0.07 10.40
CA ALA A 13 -19.83 0.99 10.39
C ALA A 13 -19.85 1.77 9.06
N VAL A 14 -19.72 3.08 9.18
CA VAL A 14 -19.45 3.97 8.05
C VAL A 14 -17.94 4.10 7.92
N VAL A 15 -17.41 3.61 6.80
CA VAL A 15 -15.98 3.68 6.47
C VAL A 15 -15.75 4.78 5.45
N TYR A 16 -14.84 5.69 5.74
CA TYR A 16 -14.44 6.77 4.85
C TYR A 16 -13.05 6.47 4.30
N GLN A 17 -12.92 6.34 2.98
CA GLN A 17 -11.63 6.16 2.36
C GLN A 17 -10.90 7.50 2.26
N ILE A 18 -9.65 7.51 2.68
CA ILE A 18 -8.72 8.63 2.48
C ILE A 18 -7.63 8.19 1.51
N TYR A 19 -7.51 8.94 0.44
CA TYR A 19 -6.36 8.93 -0.45
C TYR A 19 -5.42 10.07 0.01
N PRO A 20 -4.30 9.77 0.69
CA PRO A 20 -3.50 10.79 1.38
C PRO A 20 -3.12 11.94 0.47
N LYS A 21 -2.58 11.64 -0.70
CA LYS A 21 -2.05 12.59 -1.68
C LYS A 21 -3.00 13.72 -2.06
N SER A 22 -4.32 13.47 -2.03
CA SER A 22 -5.34 14.41 -2.49
C SER A 22 -6.30 14.89 -1.39
N PHE A 23 -6.11 14.48 -0.13
CA PHE A 23 -7.08 14.76 0.92
C PHE A 23 -6.90 16.12 1.57
N GLN A 24 -5.73 16.39 2.16
CA GLN A 24 -5.40 17.65 2.80
C GLN A 24 -3.89 17.84 2.85
N ASP A 25 -3.43 18.88 2.23
CA ASP A 25 -2.08 19.41 2.29
C ASP A 25 -1.92 20.27 3.55
N SER A 26 -0.91 20.02 4.37
CA SER A 26 -0.67 20.74 5.62
C SER A 26 0.43 21.78 5.53
N ASP A 27 1.37 21.65 4.59
CA ASP A 27 2.56 22.47 4.46
C ASP A 27 2.60 23.36 3.21
N GLY A 28 1.67 23.12 2.26
CA GLY A 28 1.49 23.95 1.07
C GLY A 28 2.33 23.54 -0.12
N ASP A 29 2.82 22.30 -0.14
CA ASP A 29 3.60 21.76 -1.25
C ASP A 29 2.73 21.23 -2.42
N GLY A 30 1.41 21.16 -2.24
CA GLY A 30 0.43 20.66 -3.19
C GLY A 30 0.11 19.19 -3.04
N ILE A 31 0.69 18.49 -2.08
CA ILE A 31 0.49 17.07 -1.79
C ILE A 31 -0.17 16.94 -0.41
N GLY A 32 -1.24 16.15 -0.34
CA GLY A 32 -1.87 15.83 0.94
C GLY A 32 -1.00 14.88 1.77
N ASP A 33 -1.06 15.03 3.09
CA ASP A 33 -0.16 14.38 4.03
C ASP A 33 -0.87 13.89 5.31
N ILE A 34 -0.16 13.17 6.17
CA ILE A 34 -0.67 12.62 7.42
C ILE A 34 -1.03 13.76 8.42
N PRO A 35 -0.20 14.79 8.62
CA PRO A 35 -0.59 15.95 9.42
C PRO A 35 -1.88 16.64 8.93
N GLY A 36 -2.06 16.72 7.62
CA GLY A 36 -3.31 17.21 7.01
C GLY A 36 -4.51 16.35 7.38
N ILE A 37 -4.37 15.01 7.34
CA ILE A 37 -5.42 14.07 7.78
C ILE A 37 -5.75 14.33 9.26
N ILE A 38 -4.74 14.47 10.13
CA ILE A 38 -4.91 14.73 11.55
C ILE A 38 -5.73 16.03 11.75
N SER A 39 -5.43 17.07 10.98
CA SER A 39 -6.13 18.36 11.06
C SER A 39 -7.63 18.28 10.74
N ARG A 40 -8.04 17.25 10.00
CA ARG A 40 -9.43 17.01 9.56
C ARG A 40 -10.20 15.98 10.37
N LEU A 41 -9.61 15.38 11.39
CA LEU A 41 -10.27 14.33 12.18
C LEU A 41 -11.55 14.82 12.87
N ASP A 42 -11.62 16.08 13.31
CA ASP A 42 -12.84 16.64 13.92
C ASP A 42 -13.96 16.79 12.89
N TYR A 43 -13.64 17.18 11.66
CA TYR A 43 -14.58 17.19 10.55
C TYR A 43 -15.13 15.77 10.28
N LEU A 44 -14.25 14.77 10.18
CA LEU A 44 -14.62 13.38 9.95
C LEU A 44 -15.47 12.83 11.10
N LYS A 45 -15.14 13.18 12.35
CA LYS A 45 -15.96 12.84 13.51
C LYS A 45 -17.36 13.45 13.44
N LYS A 46 -17.46 14.74 13.07
CA LYS A 46 -18.74 15.44 12.90
C LYS A 46 -19.56 14.84 11.75
N LEU A 47 -18.90 14.33 10.69
CA LEU A 47 -19.55 13.63 9.59
C LEU A 47 -20.16 12.30 10.02
N GLY A 48 -19.72 11.74 11.16
CA GLY A 48 -20.28 10.53 11.75
C GLY A 48 -19.67 9.22 11.26
N ILE A 49 -18.43 9.25 10.78
CA ILE A 49 -17.73 8.03 10.37
C ILE A 49 -17.25 7.22 11.57
N ASP A 50 -17.13 5.91 11.40
CA ASP A 50 -16.64 4.97 12.41
C ASP A 50 -15.18 4.57 12.16
N ALA A 51 -14.77 4.56 10.89
CA ALA A 51 -13.44 4.17 10.50
C ALA A 51 -12.95 4.94 9.27
N ILE A 52 -11.65 5.13 9.19
CA ILE A 52 -10.92 5.59 8.01
C ILE A 52 -10.27 4.34 7.38
N TRP A 53 -10.48 4.15 6.08
CA TRP A 53 -9.64 3.31 5.26
C TRP A 53 -8.57 4.19 4.62
N LEU A 54 -7.33 4.03 5.06
CA LEU A 54 -6.20 4.78 4.56
C LEU A 54 -5.56 4.00 3.40
N SER A 55 -5.58 4.58 2.20
CA SER A 55 -4.82 4.06 1.06
C SER A 55 -3.32 4.03 1.40
N PRO A 56 -2.49 3.23 0.70
CA PRO A 56 -1.11 2.99 1.13
C PRO A 56 -0.31 4.25 1.38
N VAL A 57 0.40 4.30 2.50
CA VAL A 57 1.31 5.37 2.92
C VAL A 57 2.74 4.89 3.11
N TYR A 58 2.99 3.62 2.79
CA TYR A 58 4.31 3.01 2.89
C TYR A 58 5.27 3.60 1.86
N ARG A 59 6.57 3.38 2.05
CA ARG A 59 7.56 3.75 1.03
C ARG A 59 7.26 3.11 -0.30
N SER A 60 7.26 3.95 -1.34
CA SER A 60 6.90 3.56 -2.70
C SER A 60 7.51 4.51 -3.72
N PRO A 61 8.00 4.05 -4.87
CA PRO A 61 8.37 4.92 -5.99
C PRO A 61 7.17 5.64 -6.62
N GLN A 62 5.93 5.28 -6.21
CA GLN A 62 4.68 5.90 -6.64
C GLN A 62 4.30 5.65 -8.12
N ASP A 63 4.83 4.62 -8.74
CA ASP A 63 4.49 4.22 -10.12
C ASP A 63 3.05 3.71 -10.22
N ASP A 64 2.56 3.11 -9.12
CA ASP A 64 1.15 2.69 -8.96
C ASP A 64 0.48 3.41 -7.78
N ASN A 65 0.73 4.70 -7.62
CA ASN A 65 0.08 5.55 -6.61
C ASN A 65 0.19 4.99 -5.17
N GLY A 66 1.32 4.37 -4.83
CA GLY A 66 1.60 3.81 -3.51
C GLY A 66 1.27 2.33 -3.35
N TYR A 67 0.64 1.69 -4.34
CA TYR A 67 0.40 0.24 -4.33
C TYR A 67 1.63 -0.58 -4.74
N ASP A 68 2.70 0.06 -5.19
CA ASP A 68 4.01 -0.47 -5.51
C ASP A 68 4.97 -0.25 -4.32
N ILE A 69 4.81 -1.05 -3.27
CA ILE A 69 5.48 -0.83 -1.99
C ILE A 69 6.93 -1.32 -2.04
N SER A 70 7.87 -0.41 -1.75
CA SER A 70 9.32 -0.72 -1.66
C SER A 70 9.79 -1.02 -0.23
N ASP A 71 9.08 -0.50 0.80
CA ASP A 71 9.31 -0.85 2.20
C ASP A 71 7.99 -0.77 2.99
N TYR A 72 7.58 -1.92 3.58
CA TYR A 72 6.35 -2.02 4.40
C TYR A 72 6.53 -1.51 5.83
N GLN A 73 7.74 -1.16 6.24
CA GLN A 73 8.08 -0.83 7.63
C GLN A 73 8.33 0.66 7.84
N ASP A 74 8.18 1.47 6.80
CA ASP A 74 8.40 2.91 6.87
C ASP A 74 7.34 3.68 6.07
N ILE A 75 7.20 4.97 6.38
CA ILE A 75 6.27 5.88 5.73
C ILE A 75 6.96 6.58 4.56
N GLU A 76 6.22 6.76 3.47
CA GLU A 76 6.68 7.56 2.34
C GLU A 76 6.88 9.02 2.76
N PRO A 77 8.09 9.61 2.60
CA PRO A 77 8.40 10.94 3.11
C PRO A 77 7.46 12.06 2.66
N MET A 78 6.88 11.95 1.47
CA MET A 78 5.91 12.94 0.99
C MET A 78 4.63 12.97 1.83
N PHE A 79 4.32 11.91 2.57
CA PHE A 79 3.13 11.84 3.43
C PHE A 79 3.43 12.14 4.90
N GLY A 80 4.70 12.20 5.29
CA GLY A 80 5.14 12.45 6.66
C GLY A 80 6.08 11.39 7.20
N THR A 81 6.06 11.23 8.52
CA THR A 81 6.97 10.36 9.27
C THR A 81 6.21 9.24 10.00
N MET A 82 6.96 8.31 10.58
CA MET A 82 6.39 7.29 11.48
C MET A 82 5.76 7.94 12.72
N GLU A 83 6.35 9.01 13.24
CA GLU A 83 5.81 9.78 14.37
C GLU A 83 4.46 10.41 14.02
N ASP A 84 4.31 10.95 12.81
CA ASP A 84 3.04 11.48 12.32
C ASP A 84 1.98 10.37 12.22
N MET A 85 2.37 9.18 11.80
CA MET A 85 1.47 8.02 11.73
C MET A 85 1.03 7.55 13.12
N GLU A 86 1.94 7.50 14.09
CA GLU A 86 1.62 7.20 15.49
C GLU A 86 0.67 8.26 16.07
N GLN A 87 0.91 9.52 15.74
CA GLN A 87 0.02 10.64 16.14
C GLN A 87 -1.36 10.49 15.51
N LEU A 88 -1.47 10.12 14.23
CA LEU A 88 -2.75 9.86 13.57
C LEU A 88 -3.54 8.76 14.30
N PHE A 89 -2.88 7.64 14.65
CA PHE A 89 -3.53 6.58 15.41
C PHE A 89 -4.04 7.07 16.77
N ALA A 90 -3.22 7.83 17.50
CA ALA A 90 -3.58 8.36 18.81
C ALA A 90 -4.77 9.33 18.73
N GLU A 91 -4.75 10.28 17.79
CA GLU A 91 -5.78 11.29 17.62
C GLU A 91 -7.10 10.72 17.09
N ALA A 92 -7.04 9.76 16.15
CA ALA A 92 -8.22 9.05 15.68
C ALA A 92 -8.87 8.24 16.83
N LYS A 93 -8.06 7.55 17.64
CA LYS A 93 -8.53 6.78 18.79
C LYS A 93 -9.24 7.67 19.83
N LYS A 94 -8.73 8.87 20.12
CA LYS A 94 -9.38 9.83 21.04
C LYS A 94 -10.79 10.22 20.56
N ARG A 95 -11.01 10.21 19.25
CA ARG A 95 -12.29 10.55 18.60
C ARG A 95 -13.19 9.33 18.38
N GLY A 96 -12.73 8.14 18.74
CA GLY A 96 -13.44 6.88 18.52
C GLY A 96 -13.47 6.46 17.05
N ILE A 97 -12.56 6.99 16.23
CA ILE A 97 -12.39 6.62 14.81
C ILE A 97 -11.32 5.53 14.73
N ARG A 98 -11.61 4.45 13.99
CA ARG A 98 -10.65 3.38 13.70
C ARG A 98 -9.88 3.68 12.44
N ILE A 99 -8.61 3.30 12.41
CA ILE A 99 -7.81 3.33 11.19
C ILE A 99 -7.71 1.90 10.64
N MET A 100 -8.03 1.75 9.36
CA MET A 100 -7.82 0.54 8.57
C MET A 100 -6.71 0.84 7.57
N MET A 101 -5.55 0.22 7.77
CA MET A 101 -4.43 0.32 6.84
C MET A 101 -4.67 -0.58 5.64
N ASP A 102 -4.32 -0.09 4.46
CA ASP A 102 -4.27 -0.92 3.28
C ASP A 102 -3.09 -1.89 3.37
N LEU A 103 -3.32 -3.17 3.12
CA LEU A 103 -2.30 -4.20 3.22
C LEU A 103 -2.12 -4.88 1.86
N VAL A 104 -1.19 -4.37 1.08
CA VAL A 104 -0.89 -4.86 -0.27
C VAL A 104 0.03 -6.07 -0.19
N LEU A 105 -0.54 -7.27 -0.07
CA LEU A 105 0.22 -8.53 0.02
C LEU A 105 0.36 -9.28 -1.31
N ASN A 106 -0.28 -8.79 -2.37
CA ASN A 106 -0.27 -9.49 -3.66
C ASN A 106 1.07 -9.39 -4.39
N HIS A 107 1.77 -8.29 -4.22
CA HIS A 107 3.02 -7.97 -4.90
C HIS A 107 3.85 -6.97 -4.09
N THR A 108 5.08 -6.73 -4.52
CA THR A 108 5.93 -5.63 -4.05
C THR A 108 6.28 -4.73 -5.24
N SER A 109 6.84 -3.55 -4.94
CA SER A 109 7.60 -2.80 -5.95
C SER A 109 8.81 -3.61 -6.44
N ASP A 110 9.26 -3.35 -7.65
CA ASP A 110 10.54 -3.84 -8.18
C ASP A 110 11.75 -3.17 -7.49
N GLU A 111 11.53 -2.09 -6.75
CA GLU A 111 12.52 -1.47 -5.86
C GLU A 111 12.54 -2.10 -4.45
N HIS A 112 11.63 -3.02 -4.14
CA HIS A 112 11.63 -3.69 -2.84
C HIS A 112 12.89 -4.56 -2.68
N ARG A 113 13.49 -4.52 -1.48
CA ARG A 113 14.71 -5.26 -1.18
C ARG A 113 14.65 -6.75 -1.56
N TRP A 114 13.52 -7.39 -1.32
CA TRP A 114 13.36 -8.81 -1.68
C TRP A 114 13.47 -9.03 -3.18
N PHE A 115 12.87 -8.16 -3.99
CA PHE A 115 12.97 -8.26 -5.44
C PHE A 115 14.38 -7.96 -5.94
N LEU A 116 15.01 -6.90 -5.41
CA LEU A 116 16.39 -6.54 -5.75
C LEU A 116 17.39 -7.67 -5.44
N GLU A 117 17.17 -8.42 -4.36
CA GLU A 117 17.95 -9.59 -4.03
C GLU A 117 17.57 -10.80 -4.90
N ALA A 118 16.28 -11.07 -5.09
CA ALA A 118 15.77 -12.20 -5.86
C ALA A 118 16.31 -12.25 -7.29
N LYS A 119 16.41 -11.07 -7.94
CA LYS A 119 16.89 -10.98 -9.33
C LYS A 119 18.40 -11.19 -9.50
N LYS A 120 19.19 -11.27 -8.41
CA LYS A 120 20.66 -11.43 -8.50
C LYS A 120 21.08 -12.87 -8.83
N SER A 121 20.36 -13.87 -8.34
CA SER A 121 20.71 -15.27 -8.52
C SER A 121 19.52 -16.20 -8.22
N LYS A 122 19.44 -17.32 -8.95
CA LYS A 122 18.49 -18.40 -8.68
C LYS A 122 18.69 -19.06 -7.30
N ASP A 123 19.90 -18.95 -6.73
CA ASP A 123 20.23 -19.50 -5.41
C ASP A 123 19.95 -18.51 -4.27
N ASN A 124 19.44 -17.31 -4.58
CA ASN A 124 19.15 -16.30 -3.57
C ASN A 124 17.93 -16.73 -2.73
N PRO A 125 17.95 -16.58 -1.38
CA PRO A 125 16.84 -16.95 -0.51
C PRO A 125 15.50 -16.30 -0.85
N TYR A 126 15.52 -15.15 -1.51
CA TYR A 126 14.31 -14.43 -1.92
C TYR A 126 13.83 -14.81 -3.33
N HIS A 127 14.58 -15.65 -4.06
CA HIS A 127 14.23 -15.98 -5.45
C HIS A 127 12.81 -16.51 -5.56
N ASP A 128 12.45 -17.48 -4.74
CA ASP A 128 11.13 -18.15 -4.76
C ASP A 128 9.97 -17.29 -4.21
N TYR A 129 10.24 -16.05 -3.79
CA TYR A 129 9.18 -15.09 -3.43
C TYR A 129 8.45 -14.55 -4.65
N TYR A 130 9.03 -14.70 -5.84
CA TYR A 130 8.52 -14.18 -7.10
C TYR A 130 8.36 -15.31 -8.12
N VAL A 131 7.55 -15.07 -9.13
CA VAL A 131 7.30 -16.03 -10.20
C VAL A 131 8.25 -15.76 -11.36
N TRP A 132 9.16 -16.69 -11.58
CA TRP A 132 10.14 -16.63 -12.66
C TRP A 132 9.83 -17.65 -13.75
N ARG A 133 10.20 -17.32 -14.98
CA ARG A 133 10.19 -18.25 -16.12
C ARG A 133 11.44 -18.00 -16.96
N ASP A 134 12.11 -19.09 -17.31
CA ASP A 134 13.17 -19.03 -18.31
C ASP A 134 12.55 -18.82 -19.69
N GLY A 135 13.20 -18.04 -20.54
CA GLY A 135 12.76 -17.73 -21.87
C GLY A 135 13.89 -17.21 -22.75
N GLU A 136 13.57 -16.90 -24.00
CA GLU A 136 14.47 -16.27 -24.95
C GLU A 136 14.12 -14.79 -25.07
N GLU A 137 15.13 -13.94 -25.27
CA GLU A 137 14.93 -12.50 -25.40
C GLU A 137 13.90 -12.18 -26.50
N GLY A 138 12.92 -11.35 -26.15
CA GLY A 138 11.83 -10.98 -27.05
C GLY A 138 10.68 -12.01 -27.16
N ILE A 139 10.79 -13.17 -26.49
CA ILE A 139 9.74 -14.19 -26.44
C ILE A 139 9.19 -14.31 -25.02
N TYR A 140 7.97 -13.82 -24.80
CA TYR A 140 7.32 -13.94 -23.50
C TYR A 140 6.81 -15.35 -23.24
N PRO A 141 6.77 -15.79 -21.97
CA PRO A 141 6.30 -17.13 -21.60
C PRO A 141 4.87 -17.47 -22.04
N ASN A 142 4.03 -16.46 -22.21
CA ASN A 142 2.67 -16.56 -22.73
C ASN A 142 2.17 -15.17 -23.17
N ASP A 143 0.93 -15.10 -23.64
CA ASP A 143 0.25 -13.91 -24.17
C ASP A 143 -0.55 -13.13 -23.09
N MET A 144 -0.28 -13.38 -21.80
CA MET A 144 -0.95 -12.63 -20.72
C MET A 144 -0.61 -11.15 -20.77
N ASN A 145 -1.64 -10.33 -20.61
CA ASN A 145 -1.51 -8.88 -20.50
C ASN A 145 -1.51 -8.41 -19.05
N SER A 146 -0.75 -7.36 -18.78
CA SER A 146 -0.80 -6.63 -17.51
C SER A 146 -2.13 -5.86 -17.40
N ALA A 147 -2.61 -5.67 -16.17
CA ALA A 147 -3.75 -4.80 -15.89
C ALA A 147 -3.49 -3.33 -16.31
N PHE A 148 -2.23 -2.93 -16.42
CA PHE A 148 -1.80 -1.59 -16.85
C PHE A 148 -1.56 -1.49 -18.36
N GLY A 149 -1.82 -2.56 -19.10
CA GLY A 149 -1.53 -2.66 -20.54
C GLY A 149 -0.16 -3.26 -20.85
N GLY A 150 0.00 -3.79 -22.06
CA GLY A 150 1.21 -4.50 -22.44
C GLY A 150 1.35 -5.89 -21.84
N PRO A 151 2.50 -6.57 -22.04
CA PRO A 151 2.75 -7.91 -21.53
C PRO A 151 2.75 -7.96 -20.00
N ALA A 152 2.27 -9.09 -19.43
CA ALA A 152 2.36 -9.34 -17.99
C ALA A 152 3.76 -9.82 -17.54
N TRP A 153 4.70 -9.95 -18.47
CA TRP A 153 6.06 -10.42 -18.23
C TRP A 153 7.06 -9.34 -18.58
N GLU A 154 8.09 -9.20 -17.76
CA GLU A 154 9.19 -8.27 -17.93
C GLU A 154 10.53 -8.99 -17.83
N TRP A 155 11.53 -8.57 -18.60
CA TRP A 155 12.90 -9.07 -18.46
C TRP A 155 13.56 -8.46 -17.23
N ALA A 156 13.78 -9.27 -16.21
CA ALA A 156 14.48 -8.81 -15.00
C ALA A 156 16.01 -8.89 -15.14
N VAL A 157 16.48 -9.92 -15.83
CA VAL A 157 17.89 -10.17 -16.14
C VAL A 157 17.96 -10.99 -17.43
N SER A 158 19.12 -11.12 -18.03
CA SER A 158 19.34 -11.74 -19.35
C SER A 158 18.85 -13.18 -19.53
N TYR A 159 18.38 -13.85 -18.50
CA TYR A 159 17.97 -15.27 -18.53
C TYR A 159 16.64 -15.59 -17.87
N THR A 160 15.94 -14.61 -17.30
CA THR A 160 14.67 -14.82 -16.59
C THR A 160 13.63 -13.79 -16.93
N HIS A 161 12.38 -14.22 -17.01
CA HIS A 161 11.21 -13.35 -17.07
C HIS A 161 10.54 -13.30 -15.71
N LEU A 162 10.08 -12.13 -15.31
CA LEU A 162 9.26 -11.91 -14.15
C LEU A 162 7.82 -11.61 -14.58
N ARG A 163 6.86 -12.20 -13.87
CA ARG A 163 5.48 -11.78 -13.95
C ARG A 163 5.27 -10.54 -13.09
N ALA A 164 4.85 -9.48 -13.68
CA ALA A 164 4.37 -8.28 -12.98
C ALA A 164 2.96 -8.50 -12.40
#